data_318cc29d9facc31279bbe8752500fb0f
#
_entry.id   318cc29d9facc31279bbe8752500fb0f
#
_cell.length_a   1.000
_cell.length_b   1.000
_cell.length_c   1.000
_cell.angle_alpha   90.00
_cell.angle_beta   90.00
_cell.angle_gamma   90.00
#
_symmetry.space_group_name_H-M   'P 1'
#
loop_
_entity.id
_entity.type
_entity.pdbx_description
1 polymer ?
#
loop_
_entity_poly.entity_id
_entity_poly.type
_entity_poly.pdbx_seq_one_letter_code
_entity_poly.pdbx_strand_id
1 'polypeptide(L)'
;QAGVTFTSDGGETFSPPTIVAQADGIGFGDMDLVRLPDQRFLAVARAFGGHSSVSSYSGDEGQTWTPIKSTNFCGANIKLTLLKSGAILCSYRDEGKERAGVSCSLSEDAGESWRFVGQLSASPTTIARSPGSQCGYPDIVQMGPETMGCVLHPYPDNEGRITLHWLELRDRT
;
A
#
# COMPACT_ATOMS: atom_id res chain seq x y z
N GLN A 1 -13.07 1.36 10.80
CA GLN A 1 -13.41 2.05 9.56
C GLN A 1 -12.21 2.83 9.06
N ALA A 2 -12.05 2.95 7.73
CA ALA A 2 -11.18 3.91 7.05
C ALA A 2 -12.00 4.66 6.00
N GLY A 3 -11.67 5.93 5.77
CA GLY A 3 -12.45 6.79 4.88
C GLY A 3 -11.63 7.92 4.29
N VAL A 4 -12.25 8.67 3.39
CA VAL A 4 -11.70 9.86 2.73
C VAL A 4 -12.52 11.09 3.06
N THR A 5 -11.89 12.24 3.05
CA THR A 5 -12.52 13.56 3.15
C THR A 5 -12.10 14.39 1.95
N PHE A 6 -12.90 15.40 1.62
CA PHE A 6 -12.67 16.27 0.47
C PHE A 6 -12.54 17.72 0.94
N THR A 7 -11.73 18.48 0.22
CA THR A 7 -11.63 19.93 0.35
C THR A 7 -11.81 20.57 -1.03
N SER A 8 -12.46 21.71 -1.09
CA SER A 8 -12.60 22.54 -2.30
C SER A 8 -11.99 23.94 -2.13
N ASP A 9 -11.39 24.21 -0.98
CA ASP A 9 -10.84 25.52 -0.58
C ASP A 9 -9.35 25.46 -0.21
N GLY A 10 -8.63 24.47 -0.74
CA GLY A 10 -7.19 24.34 -0.50
C GLY A 10 -6.83 23.77 0.88
N GLY A 11 -7.77 23.12 1.56
CA GLY A 11 -7.53 22.47 2.85
C GLY A 11 -7.96 23.30 4.06
N GLU A 12 -8.67 24.40 3.85
CA GLU A 12 -9.23 25.22 4.95
C GLU A 12 -10.41 24.50 5.62
N THR A 13 -11.25 23.82 4.83
CA THR A 13 -12.35 23.00 5.33
C THR A 13 -12.38 21.63 4.66
N PHE A 14 -13.00 20.66 5.35
CA PHE A 14 -13.14 19.28 4.85
C PHE A 14 -14.59 18.81 4.97
N SER A 15 -15.00 18.00 3.99
CA SER A 15 -16.28 17.29 4.03
C SER A 15 -16.36 16.31 5.20
N PRO A 16 -17.56 15.87 5.61
CA PRO A 16 -17.70 14.66 6.40
C PRO A 16 -17.01 13.47 5.71
N PRO A 17 -16.46 12.50 6.48
CA PRO A 17 -15.79 11.36 5.90
C PRO A 17 -16.75 10.47 5.09
N THR A 18 -16.31 10.07 3.89
CA THR A 18 -16.92 8.97 3.13
C THR A 18 -16.19 7.69 3.45
N ILE A 19 -16.92 6.64 3.87
CA ILE A 19 -16.32 5.37 4.29
C ILE A 19 -15.87 4.57 3.07
N VAL A 20 -14.62 4.17 3.07
CA VAL A 20 -13.97 3.34 2.04
C VAL A 20 -13.90 1.88 2.48
N ALA A 21 -13.55 1.61 3.75
CA ALA A 21 -13.43 0.27 4.29
C ALA A 21 -14.11 0.15 5.65
N GLN A 22 -15.00 -0.83 5.75
CA GLN A 22 -15.71 -1.16 6.99
C GLN A 22 -16.05 -2.65 7.01
N ALA A 23 -15.85 -3.28 8.17
CA ALA A 23 -16.35 -4.60 8.51
C ALA A 23 -16.50 -4.73 10.03
N ASP A 24 -17.41 -5.60 10.48
CA ASP A 24 -17.65 -5.83 11.88
C ASP A 24 -16.45 -6.51 12.54
N GLY A 25 -16.03 -6.00 13.69
CA GLY A 25 -14.92 -6.55 14.46
C GLY A 25 -13.53 -6.32 13.88
N ILE A 26 -13.41 -5.65 12.71
CA ILE A 26 -12.13 -5.37 12.05
C ILE A 26 -11.85 -3.87 12.08
N GLY A 27 -10.67 -3.50 12.61
CA GLY A 27 -10.13 -2.15 12.49
C GLY A 27 -9.41 -1.97 11.15
N PHE A 28 -9.46 -0.77 10.59
CA PHE A 28 -8.75 -0.40 9.36
C PHE A 28 -7.87 0.83 9.61
N GLY A 29 -6.77 0.91 8.86
CA GLY A 29 -5.84 2.04 8.89
C GLY A 29 -4.92 2.03 7.67
N ASP A 30 -3.89 2.88 7.68
CA ASP A 30 -2.84 2.92 6.64
C ASP A 30 -3.42 2.66 5.23
N MET A 31 -4.12 3.63 4.69
CA MET A 31 -4.76 3.53 3.38
C MET A 31 -4.05 4.45 2.38
N ASP A 32 -3.86 3.95 1.17
CA ASP A 32 -3.48 4.77 0.03
C ASP A 32 -4.44 4.57 -1.13
N LEU A 33 -4.51 5.54 -2.03
CA LEU A 33 -5.39 5.50 -3.19
C LEU A 33 -4.67 5.98 -4.44
N VAL A 34 -5.06 5.41 -5.58
CA VAL A 34 -4.54 5.77 -6.89
C VAL A 34 -5.69 5.95 -7.89
N ARG A 35 -5.57 6.93 -8.79
CA ARG A 35 -6.49 7.09 -9.92
C ARG A 35 -6.05 6.18 -11.05
N LEU A 36 -6.95 5.29 -11.45
CA LEU A 36 -6.73 4.33 -12.52
C LEU A 36 -6.84 5.00 -13.91
N PRO A 37 -6.30 4.39 -14.98
CA PRO A 37 -6.43 4.91 -16.34
C PRO A 37 -7.88 5.07 -16.81
N ASP A 38 -8.80 4.25 -16.31
CA ASP A 38 -10.24 4.32 -16.57
C ASP A 38 -10.99 5.37 -15.72
N GLN A 39 -10.26 6.20 -15.01
CA GLN A 39 -10.72 7.30 -14.14
C GLN A 39 -11.30 6.85 -12.79
N ARG A 40 -11.51 5.57 -12.52
CA ARG A 40 -11.88 5.10 -11.18
C ARG A 40 -10.76 5.37 -10.18
N PHE A 41 -11.10 5.49 -8.91
CA PHE A 41 -10.14 5.35 -7.82
C PHE A 41 -10.08 3.90 -7.34
N LEU A 42 -8.87 3.43 -7.07
CA LEU A 42 -8.62 2.24 -6.28
C LEU A 42 -8.04 2.70 -4.94
N ALA A 43 -8.62 2.24 -3.85
CA ALA A 43 -8.05 2.35 -2.51
C ALA A 43 -7.63 0.97 -2.00
N VAL A 44 -6.49 0.90 -1.32
CA VAL A 44 -6.06 -0.29 -0.59
C VAL A 44 -5.79 0.10 0.85
N ALA A 45 -6.44 -0.59 1.78
CA ALA A 45 -6.38 -0.30 3.21
C ALA A 45 -5.85 -1.50 4.00
N ARG A 46 -5.05 -1.22 5.01
CA ARG A 46 -4.64 -2.19 6.02
C ARG A 46 -5.85 -2.62 6.85
N ALA A 47 -6.00 -3.93 7.08
CA ALA A 47 -6.89 -4.49 8.07
C ALA A 47 -6.07 -4.99 9.27
N PHE A 48 -6.43 -4.56 10.49
CA PHE A 48 -5.72 -4.94 11.71
C PHE A 48 -6.05 -6.37 12.13
N GLY A 49 -5.26 -6.92 13.05
CA GLY A 49 -5.50 -8.26 13.60
C GLY A 49 -4.94 -9.41 12.76
N GLY A 50 -4.07 -9.13 11.80
CA GLY A 50 -3.47 -10.15 10.92
C GLY A 50 -4.38 -10.55 9.76
N HIS A 51 -5.41 -9.76 9.48
CA HIS A 51 -6.23 -9.92 8.29
C HIS A 51 -5.49 -9.42 7.05
N SER A 52 -5.83 -10.00 5.90
CA SER A 52 -5.36 -9.45 4.61
C SER A 52 -5.84 -8.01 4.44
N SER A 53 -5.01 -7.19 3.82
CA SER A 53 -5.40 -5.86 3.36
C SER A 53 -6.60 -5.96 2.43
N VAL A 54 -7.36 -4.88 2.29
CA VAL A 54 -8.57 -4.86 1.48
C VAL A 54 -8.48 -3.78 0.41
N SER A 55 -9.14 -4.03 -0.73
CA SER A 55 -9.32 -3.06 -1.80
C SER A 55 -10.78 -2.62 -1.93
N SER A 56 -11.00 -1.41 -2.40
CA SER A 56 -12.31 -0.85 -2.77
C SER A 56 -12.15 0.13 -3.91
N TYR A 57 -13.19 0.31 -4.70
CA TYR A 57 -13.19 1.17 -5.89
C TYR A 57 -14.25 2.25 -5.80
N SER A 58 -13.95 3.40 -6.38
CA SER A 58 -14.92 4.48 -6.61
C SER A 58 -14.94 4.88 -8.09
N GLY A 59 -16.14 5.01 -8.66
CA GLY A 59 -16.35 5.50 -10.01
C GLY A 59 -16.92 6.92 -10.07
N ASP A 60 -17.05 7.60 -8.94
CA ASP A 60 -17.71 8.89 -8.76
C ASP A 60 -16.85 9.88 -7.95
N GLU A 61 -15.54 9.86 -8.20
CA GLU A 61 -14.56 10.73 -7.54
C GLU A 61 -14.52 10.58 -6.00
N GLY A 62 -14.76 9.34 -5.51
CA GLY A 62 -14.65 9.01 -4.09
C GLY A 62 -15.91 9.25 -3.27
N GLN A 63 -17.03 9.62 -3.91
CA GLN A 63 -18.28 9.87 -3.20
C GLN A 63 -18.94 8.58 -2.71
N THR A 64 -18.82 7.50 -3.49
CA THR A 64 -19.24 6.16 -3.08
C THR A 64 -18.16 5.13 -3.38
N TRP A 65 -18.15 4.04 -2.62
CA TRP A 65 -17.15 2.98 -2.70
C TRP A 65 -17.81 1.60 -2.78
N THR A 66 -17.20 0.71 -3.57
CA THR A 66 -17.67 -0.68 -3.66
C THR A 66 -17.47 -1.42 -2.34
N PRO A 67 -18.19 -2.53 -2.10
CA PRO A 67 -17.84 -3.43 -1.01
C PRO A 67 -16.36 -3.83 -1.06
N ILE A 68 -15.73 -3.93 0.11
CA ILE A 68 -14.33 -4.29 0.22
C ILE A 68 -14.08 -5.72 -0.29
N LYS A 69 -12.93 -5.90 -0.97
CA LYS A 69 -12.40 -7.20 -1.38
C LYS A 69 -11.09 -7.44 -0.66
N SER A 70 -10.84 -8.69 -0.23
CA SER A 70 -9.56 -9.08 0.35
C SER A 70 -8.47 -9.10 -0.72
N THR A 71 -7.30 -8.55 -0.43
CA THR A 71 -6.07 -8.80 -1.16
C THR A 71 -5.44 -10.13 -0.67
N ASN A 72 -4.34 -10.57 -1.27
CA ASN A 72 -3.62 -11.76 -0.84
C ASN A 72 -2.37 -11.45 0.01
N PHE A 73 -2.27 -10.24 0.55
CA PHE A 73 -1.16 -9.82 1.42
C PHE A 73 -1.67 -9.11 2.67
N CYS A 74 -0.86 -9.13 3.72
CA CYS A 74 -1.10 -8.45 4.99
C CYS A 74 -0.10 -7.30 5.13
N GLY A 75 -0.51 -6.11 4.70
CA GLY A 75 0.37 -4.94 4.60
C GLY A 75 0.02 -3.82 5.55
N ALA A 76 1.04 -3.17 6.11
CA ALA A 76 0.94 -1.87 6.79
C ALA A 76 1.79 -0.83 6.06
N ASN A 77 1.54 0.45 6.31
CA ASN A 77 2.19 1.56 5.60
C ASN A 77 2.11 1.40 4.06
N ILE A 78 0.92 1.10 3.60
CA ILE A 78 0.62 0.80 2.20
C ILE A 78 0.87 2.04 1.33
N LYS A 79 1.55 1.84 0.18
CA LYS A 79 1.70 2.84 -0.88
C LYS A 79 1.42 2.22 -2.24
N LEU A 80 0.64 2.92 -3.03
CA LEU A 80 0.28 2.55 -4.40
C LEU A 80 1.00 3.44 -5.40
N THR A 81 1.67 2.84 -6.36
CA THR A 81 2.32 3.55 -7.48
C THR A 81 1.75 3.06 -8.80
N LEU A 82 1.03 3.92 -9.51
CA LEU A 82 0.60 3.63 -10.87
C LEU A 82 1.81 3.76 -11.81
N LEU A 83 2.15 2.66 -12.47
CA LEU A 83 3.24 2.59 -13.42
C LEU A 83 2.80 3.10 -14.80
N LYS A 84 3.76 3.51 -15.62
CA LYS A 84 3.50 3.96 -17.02
C LYS A 84 2.87 2.87 -17.89
N SER A 85 3.06 1.60 -17.54
CA SER A 85 2.39 0.46 -18.18
C SER A 85 0.90 0.35 -17.88
N GLY A 86 0.41 1.06 -16.86
CA GLY A 86 -0.93 0.89 -16.30
C GLY A 86 -1.00 -0.13 -15.16
N ALA A 87 0.06 -0.89 -14.91
CA ALA A 87 0.15 -1.77 -13.75
C ALA A 87 0.29 -0.95 -12.46
N ILE A 88 -0.08 -1.54 -11.33
CA ILE A 88 -0.03 -0.91 -10.01
C ILE A 88 0.97 -1.66 -9.15
N LEU A 89 2.00 -0.98 -8.68
CA LEU A 89 2.93 -1.50 -7.69
C LEU A 89 2.45 -1.07 -6.29
N CYS A 90 2.20 -2.05 -5.43
CA CYS A 90 1.91 -1.83 -4.03
C CYS A 90 3.13 -2.15 -3.20
N SER A 91 3.67 -1.18 -2.47
CA SER A 91 4.72 -1.39 -1.50
C SER A 91 4.16 -1.26 -0.09
N TYR A 92 4.65 -2.11 0.82
CA TYR A 92 4.09 -2.19 2.17
C TYR A 92 5.08 -2.82 3.16
N ARG A 93 4.90 -2.54 4.44
CA ARG A 93 5.46 -3.38 5.48
C ARG A 93 4.66 -4.67 5.54
N ASP A 94 5.30 -5.80 5.23
CA ASP A 94 4.68 -7.12 5.28
C ASP A 94 4.60 -7.60 6.72
N GLU A 95 3.40 -7.80 7.22
CA GLU A 95 3.12 -8.32 8.56
C GLU A 95 2.85 -9.82 8.55
N GLY A 96 2.98 -10.46 7.39
CA GLY A 96 2.90 -11.90 7.23
C GLY A 96 4.04 -12.63 7.95
N LYS A 97 3.76 -13.85 8.41
CA LYS A 97 4.74 -14.64 9.19
C LYS A 97 5.97 -15.05 8.38
N GLU A 98 5.81 -15.16 7.06
CA GLU A 98 6.85 -15.70 6.17
C GLU A 98 7.75 -14.63 5.55
N ARG A 99 7.29 -13.39 5.47
CA ARG A 99 7.95 -12.31 4.74
C ARG A 99 7.99 -10.99 5.50
N ALA A 100 8.18 -11.06 6.80
CA ALA A 100 8.27 -9.84 7.60
C ALA A 100 9.34 -8.89 7.05
N GLY A 101 9.01 -7.60 6.94
CA GLY A 101 9.89 -6.57 6.38
C GLY A 101 9.17 -5.66 5.40
N VAL A 102 9.87 -5.14 4.41
CA VAL A 102 9.27 -4.31 3.34
C VAL A 102 9.17 -5.14 2.06
N SER A 103 7.96 -5.28 1.57
CA SER A 103 7.61 -6.11 0.41
C SER A 103 6.90 -5.29 -0.68
N CYS A 104 6.89 -5.85 -1.89
CA CYS A 104 6.12 -5.33 -3.01
C CYS A 104 5.24 -6.41 -3.65
N SER A 105 4.04 -6.00 -4.05
CA SER A 105 3.12 -6.77 -4.90
C SER A 105 2.72 -5.95 -6.11
N LEU A 106 2.55 -6.60 -7.26
CA LEU A 106 2.16 -5.99 -8.53
C LEU A 106 0.77 -6.48 -8.92
N SER A 107 -0.04 -5.55 -9.41
CA SER A 107 -1.30 -5.83 -10.09
C SER A 107 -1.22 -5.34 -11.53
N GLU A 108 -1.63 -6.19 -12.47
CA GLU A 108 -1.70 -5.89 -13.91
C GLU A 108 -3.15 -5.79 -14.40
N ASP A 109 -4.12 -5.96 -13.50
CA ASP A 109 -5.55 -6.00 -13.73
C ASP A 109 -6.33 -4.95 -12.93
N ALA A 110 -5.75 -3.75 -12.80
CA ALA A 110 -6.33 -2.61 -12.09
C ALA A 110 -6.64 -2.87 -10.60
N GLY A 111 -5.88 -3.75 -9.93
CA GLY A 111 -6.01 -4.04 -8.50
C GLY A 111 -6.95 -5.21 -8.16
N GLU A 112 -7.47 -5.94 -9.18
CA GLU A 112 -8.35 -7.10 -8.94
C GLU A 112 -7.58 -8.30 -8.38
N SER A 113 -6.34 -8.50 -8.82
CA SER A 113 -5.42 -9.50 -8.27
C SER A 113 -4.02 -8.94 -8.05
N TRP A 114 -3.27 -9.55 -7.13
CA TRP A 114 -1.95 -9.10 -6.73
C TRP A 114 -0.95 -10.25 -6.73
N ARG A 115 0.18 -10.05 -7.36
CA ARG A 115 1.31 -10.97 -7.39
C ARG A 115 2.47 -10.40 -6.58
N PHE A 116 2.97 -11.16 -5.61
CA PHE A 116 4.22 -10.79 -4.91
C PHE A 116 5.38 -10.73 -5.90
N VAL A 117 6.13 -9.63 -5.88
CA VAL A 117 7.24 -9.41 -6.82
C VAL A 117 8.60 -9.34 -6.15
N GLY A 118 8.67 -9.00 -4.88
CA GLY A 118 9.94 -8.98 -4.16
C GLY A 118 9.86 -8.41 -2.76
N GLN A 119 10.93 -8.63 -2.01
CA GLN A 119 11.14 -8.07 -0.68
C GLN A 119 12.32 -7.09 -0.75
N LEU A 120 12.10 -5.86 -0.33
CA LEU A 120 13.10 -4.78 -0.37
C LEU A 120 13.98 -4.76 0.88
N SER A 121 13.41 -5.15 2.01
CA SER A 121 14.12 -5.26 3.28
C SER A 121 13.50 -6.40 4.08
N ALA A 122 14.30 -7.42 4.42
CA ALA A 122 13.86 -8.53 5.26
C ALA A 122 13.99 -8.16 6.74
N SER A 123 13.00 -8.56 7.54
CA SER A 123 13.04 -8.46 8.99
C SER A 123 12.91 -9.85 9.60
N PRO A 124 13.66 -10.20 10.66
CA PRO A 124 13.39 -11.42 11.39
C PRO A 124 11.94 -11.45 11.88
N THR A 125 11.25 -12.56 11.65
CA THR A 125 9.80 -12.74 11.88
C THR A 125 9.36 -12.47 13.33
N THR A 126 10.29 -12.57 14.27
CA THR A 126 10.04 -12.33 15.70
C THR A 126 9.95 -10.84 16.08
N ILE A 127 10.36 -9.94 15.20
CA ILE A 127 10.58 -8.52 15.54
C ILE A 127 9.50 -7.60 14.98
N ALA A 128 8.72 -8.01 13.98
CA ALA A 128 7.60 -7.21 13.44
C ALA A 128 6.55 -6.80 14.51
N ARG A 129 6.63 -7.34 15.71
CA ARG A 129 5.74 -7.07 16.86
C ARG A 129 6.46 -6.46 18.07
N SER A 130 7.77 -6.20 18.01
CA SER A 130 8.49 -5.60 19.13
C SER A 130 8.40 -4.08 19.10
N PRO A 131 8.14 -3.41 20.26
CA PRO A 131 8.27 -1.96 20.34
C PRO A 131 9.68 -1.54 19.92
N GLY A 132 9.79 -0.65 18.93
CA GLY A 132 11.07 -0.17 18.40
C GLY A 132 11.56 -0.87 17.11
N SER A 133 10.92 -1.92 16.64
CA SER A 133 11.22 -2.52 15.33
C SER A 133 10.43 -1.80 14.23
N GLN A 134 10.84 -0.62 13.87
CA GLN A 134 10.14 0.19 12.88
C GLN A 134 10.87 0.09 11.52
N CYS A 135 10.63 -0.96 10.76
CA CYS A 135 10.84 -0.92 9.32
C CYS A 135 9.52 -0.55 8.62
N GLY A 136 9.59 -0.01 7.43
CA GLY A 136 8.39 0.30 6.65
C GLY A 136 8.43 1.66 5.99
N TYR A 137 7.26 2.25 5.84
CA TYR A 137 7.05 3.54 5.19
C TYR A 137 7.70 3.59 3.79
N PRO A 138 7.55 2.52 2.96
CA PRO A 138 8.08 2.56 1.61
C PRO A 138 7.33 3.59 0.78
N ASP A 139 8.08 4.33 -0.02
CA ASP A 139 7.52 5.15 -1.09
C ASP A 139 8.32 4.90 -2.37
N ILE A 140 7.62 4.69 -3.50
CA ILE A 140 8.24 4.29 -4.76
C ILE A 140 7.82 5.24 -5.85
N VAL A 141 8.79 5.67 -6.67
CA VAL A 141 8.56 6.47 -7.86
C VAL A 141 9.16 5.77 -9.08
N GLN A 142 8.43 5.73 -10.17
CA GLN A 142 8.98 5.26 -11.46
C GLN A 142 9.84 6.35 -12.08
N MET A 143 11.12 6.04 -12.31
CA MET A 143 12.11 6.96 -12.87
C MET A 143 12.40 6.68 -14.34
N GLY A 144 12.29 5.43 -14.77
CA GLY A 144 12.50 4.97 -16.14
C GLY A 144 11.49 3.88 -16.52
N PRO A 145 11.56 3.32 -17.74
CA PRO A 145 10.63 2.25 -18.13
C PRO A 145 10.60 1.08 -17.16
N GLU A 146 11.76 0.66 -16.67
CA GLU A 146 11.94 -0.48 -15.77
C GLU A 146 12.62 -0.10 -14.44
N THR A 147 12.99 1.17 -14.28
CA THR A 147 13.76 1.64 -13.12
C THR A 147 12.86 2.38 -12.15
N MET A 148 12.95 2.00 -10.88
CA MET A 148 12.23 2.62 -9.77
C MET A 148 13.22 3.15 -8.74
N GLY A 149 12.93 4.30 -8.17
CA GLY A 149 13.52 4.77 -6.93
C GLY A 149 12.61 4.41 -5.78
N CYS A 150 13.14 3.84 -4.71
CA CYS A 150 12.40 3.52 -3.51
C CYS A 150 13.10 4.11 -2.29
N VAL A 151 12.37 4.84 -1.46
CA VAL A 151 12.80 5.24 -0.13
C VAL A 151 12.06 4.40 0.90
N LEU A 152 12.76 3.94 1.92
CA LEU A 152 12.16 3.17 3.00
C LEU A 152 13.00 3.28 4.27
N HIS A 153 12.37 2.93 5.39
CA HIS A 153 13.03 2.72 6.67
C HIS A 153 13.38 1.23 6.78
N PRO A 154 14.67 0.83 6.64
CA PRO A 154 15.06 -0.57 6.60
C PRO A 154 15.07 -1.20 8.00
N TYR A 155 15.19 -2.53 8.05
CA TYR A 155 15.49 -3.27 9.27
C TYR A 155 16.88 -3.95 9.15
N PRO A 156 17.65 -4.10 10.21
CA PRO A 156 17.52 -3.41 11.50
C PRO A 156 18.06 -1.99 11.40
N ASP A 157 17.32 -1.03 11.91
CA ASP A 157 17.84 0.32 12.02
C ASP A 157 17.73 0.86 13.45
N ASN A 158 18.83 0.74 14.17
CA ASN A 158 18.99 1.36 15.49
C ASN A 158 19.41 2.83 15.41
N GLU A 159 19.61 3.37 14.21
CA GLU A 159 20.17 4.69 13.98
C GLU A 159 19.20 5.65 13.28
N GLY A 160 17.96 5.23 12.98
CA GLY A 160 16.95 6.09 12.36
C GLY A 160 17.25 6.46 10.90
N ARG A 161 17.87 5.56 10.14
CA ARG A 161 18.26 5.82 8.74
C ARG A 161 17.08 5.66 7.80
N ILE A 162 17.03 6.53 6.80
CA ILE A 162 16.23 6.33 5.59
C ILE A 162 17.20 5.91 4.48
N THR A 163 16.86 4.84 3.74
CA THR A 163 17.68 4.35 2.64
C THR A 163 16.97 4.56 1.31
N LEU A 164 17.76 4.89 0.28
CA LEU A 164 17.31 4.96 -1.10
C LEU A 164 17.78 3.69 -1.82
N HIS A 165 16.85 3.00 -2.45
CA HIS A 165 17.11 1.81 -3.23
C HIS A 165 16.73 2.05 -4.70
N TRP A 166 17.54 1.50 -5.61
CA TRP A 166 17.23 1.42 -7.02
C TRP A 166 16.72 0.02 -7.32
N LEU A 167 15.55 -0.07 -7.94
CA LEU A 167 14.87 -1.31 -8.24
C LEU A 167 14.69 -1.43 -9.75
N GLU A 168 14.87 -2.62 -10.28
CA GLU A 168 14.54 -2.96 -11.66
C GLU A 168 13.38 -3.95 -11.66
N LEU A 169 12.30 -3.63 -12.39
CA LEU A 169 11.27 -4.61 -12.71
C LEU A 169 11.77 -5.43 -13.90
N ARG A 170 12.10 -6.68 -13.64
CA ARG A 170 12.46 -7.64 -14.70
C ARG A 170 11.34 -8.65 -14.83
N ASP A 171 10.90 -8.89 -16.06
CA ASP A 171 10.05 -10.03 -16.33
C ASP A 171 10.82 -11.30 -15.96
N ARG A 172 10.23 -12.12 -15.11
CA ARG A 172 10.74 -13.48 -14.89
C ARG A 172 10.24 -14.31 -16.06
N THR A 173 11.09 -14.45 -17.10
CA THR A 173 10.93 -15.47 -18.15
C THR A 173 11.01 -16.86 -17.54
#